data_b0e136117a738680369a887d8e2c6879
#
_entry.id   b0e136117a738680369a887d8e2c6879
#
_cell.length_a   1.000
_cell.length_b   1.000
_cell.length_c   1.000
_cell.angle_alpha   90.00
_cell.angle_beta   90.00
_cell.angle_gamma   90.00
#
_symmetry.space_group_name_H-M   'P 1'
#
loop_
_entity.id
_entity.type
_entity.pdbx_description
1 polymer ?
#
loop_
_entity_poly.entity_id
_entity_poly.type
_entity_poly.pdbx_seq_one_letter_code
_entity_poly.pdbx_strand_id
1 'polypeptide(L)'
;PKKNEIVVSEQELKESKAAQEKAKAEEFQGWSGKQVLKMKWFWIFSLGFLIIGLGLASLNEDYAAFLDTKLSLTDVGLIGSMYGVGCLIGNVSGGILFDKFGTAKSMTYAGCMYVLSIAMMIFVSLQPYGSHVSKVAGIAYSIFCGLAVFSYMSGPAFMAKDLFGAKDQGVMLGYVGLAYAIGFAIGAPLFGIIKGKASFTVAWYFMMAFVIVGFVLLVISVIRIKKIQRVYIAKHQNQKAEVKED
;
A
#
# COMPACT_ATOMS: atom_id res chain seq x y z
N PRO A 1 -41.74 14.69 20.47
CA PRO A 1 -40.95 14.67 19.28
C PRO A 1 -41.01 13.25 18.68
N LYS A 2 -41.77 13.11 17.58
CA LYS A 2 -41.96 11.85 16.88
C LYS A 2 -40.65 11.48 16.23
N LYS A 3 -40.07 10.31 16.58
CA LYS A 3 -39.00 9.63 15.81
C LYS A 3 -39.60 9.36 14.42
N ASN A 4 -38.97 9.91 13.36
CA ASN A 4 -39.22 9.51 12.00
C ASN A 4 -38.58 8.11 11.83
N GLU A 5 -39.35 7.07 12.09
CA GLU A 5 -39.00 5.71 11.62
C GLU A 5 -39.20 5.72 10.10
N ILE A 6 -38.11 5.57 9.38
CA ILE A 6 -38.16 5.32 7.94
C ILE A 6 -38.63 3.87 7.78
N VAL A 7 -39.95 3.70 7.61
CA VAL A 7 -40.54 2.39 7.29
C VAL A 7 -40.32 2.14 5.80
N VAL A 8 -39.30 1.35 5.49
CA VAL A 8 -39.09 0.87 4.11
C VAL A 8 -40.05 -0.28 3.86
N SER A 9 -40.86 -0.16 2.81
CA SER A 9 -41.83 -1.23 2.45
C SER A 9 -41.09 -2.50 2.00
N GLU A 10 -41.70 -3.66 2.25
CA GLU A 10 -41.15 -4.95 1.78
C GLU A 10 -40.93 -4.98 0.25
N GLN A 11 -41.74 -4.23 -0.49
CA GLN A 11 -41.59 -4.10 -1.94
C GLN A 11 -40.34 -3.32 -2.33
N GLU A 12 -40.11 -2.16 -1.69
CA GLU A 12 -38.89 -1.37 -1.90
C GLU A 12 -37.63 -2.14 -1.51
N LEU A 13 -37.71 -2.98 -0.47
CA LEU A 13 -36.60 -3.84 -0.05
C LEU A 13 -36.31 -4.94 -1.09
N LYS A 14 -37.36 -5.53 -1.70
CA LYS A 14 -37.23 -6.53 -2.77
C LYS A 14 -36.69 -5.91 -4.06
N GLU A 15 -37.18 -4.74 -4.43
CA GLU A 15 -36.69 -4.00 -5.61
C GLU A 15 -35.24 -3.54 -5.43
N SER A 16 -34.88 -3.05 -4.25
CA SER A 16 -33.51 -2.69 -3.91
C SER A 16 -32.56 -3.89 -3.96
N LYS A 17 -32.99 -5.06 -3.44
CA LYS A 17 -32.23 -6.31 -3.52
C LYS A 17 -32.07 -6.80 -4.96
N ALA A 18 -33.15 -6.77 -5.74
CA ALA A 18 -33.10 -7.16 -7.16
C ALA A 18 -32.24 -6.20 -7.99
N ALA A 19 -32.28 -4.91 -7.70
CA ALA A 19 -31.40 -3.93 -8.34
C ALA A 19 -29.94 -4.12 -7.93
N GLN A 20 -29.67 -4.43 -6.65
CA GLN A 20 -28.34 -4.77 -6.18
C GLN A 20 -27.81 -6.09 -6.76
N GLU A 21 -28.67 -7.10 -6.93
CA GLU A 21 -28.28 -8.36 -7.59
C GLU A 21 -28.00 -8.15 -9.08
N LYS A 22 -28.81 -7.36 -9.78
CA LYS A 22 -28.53 -6.97 -11.19
C LYS A 22 -27.25 -6.16 -11.31
N ALA A 23 -27.03 -5.18 -10.44
CA ALA A 23 -25.79 -4.39 -10.42
C ALA A 23 -24.56 -5.27 -10.13
N LYS A 24 -24.67 -6.24 -9.20
CA LYS A 24 -23.61 -7.23 -8.92
C LYS A 24 -23.39 -8.21 -10.09
N ALA A 25 -24.43 -8.56 -10.83
CA ALA A 25 -24.31 -9.41 -12.02
C ALA A 25 -23.68 -8.69 -13.21
N GLU A 26 -23.79 -7.36 -13.26
CA GLU A 26 -23.16 -6.50 -14.26
C GLU A 26 -21.74 -6.07 -13.85
N GLU A 27 -21.42 -6.15 -12.56
CA GLU A 27 -20.10 -5.80 -12.03
C GLU A 27 -19.04 -6.80 -12.52
N PHE A 28 -17.87 -6.30 -12.86
CA PHE A 28 -16.72 -7.13 -13.22
C PHE A 28 -16.39 -8.10 -12.10
N GLN A 29 -16.82 -9.36 -12.25
CA GLN A 29 -16.59 -10.41 -11.23
C GLN A 29 -15.10 -10.72 -11.02
N GLY A 30 -14.24 -10.35 -11.96
CA GLY A 30 -12.79 -10.54 -11.85
C GLY A 30 -12.25 -11.71 -12.65
N TRP A 31 -10.95 -11.79 -12.67
CA TRP A 31 -10.21 -12.92 -13.26
C TRP A 31 -10.01 -14.03 -12.25
N SER A 32 -9.92 -15.27 -12.74
CA SER A 32 -9.48 -16.38 -11.88
C SER A 32 -7.98 -16.26 -11.56
N GLY A 33 -7.55 -16.81 -10.44
CA GLY A 33 -6.15 -16.82 -10.03
C GLY A 33 -5.22 -17.38 -11.10
N LYS A 34 -5.64 -18.45 -11.81
CA LYS A 34 -4.89 -19.03 -12.92
C LYS A 34 -4.74 -18.07 -14.11
N GLN A 35 -5.73 -17.21 -14.38
CA GLN A 35 -5.65 -16.20 -15.44
C GLN A 35 -4.71 -15.07 -15.05
N VAL A 36 -4.77 -14.61 -13.80
CA VAL A 36 -3.92 -13.54 -13.29
C VAL A 36 -2.45 -13.95 -13.31
N LEU A 37 -2.12 -15.17 -12.92
CA LEU A 37 -0.75 -15.71 -12.95
C LEU A 37 -0.15 -15.75 -14.37
N LYS A 38 -0.97 -15.78 -15.41
CA LYS A 38 -0.51 -15.69 -16.81
C LYS A 38 -0.26 -14.26 -17.28
N MET A 39 -0.66 -13.25 -16.51
CA MET A 39 -0.46 -11.83 -16.86
C MET A 39 0.96 -11.38 -16.52
N LYS A 40 1.74 -10.92 -17.50
CA LYS A 40 3.09 -10.35 -17.26
C LYS A 40 3.08 -9.23 -16.22
N TRP A 41 2.06 -8.38 -16.25
CA TRP A 41 1.94 -7.23 -15.35
C TRP A 41 1.66 -7.61 -13.89
N PHE A 42 1.10 -8.79 -13.65
CA PHE A 42 0.96 -9.33 -12.30
C PHE A 42 2.33 -9.62 -11.66
N TRP A 43 3.26 -10.19 -12.42
CA TRP A 43 4.61 -10.48 -11.92
C TRP A 43 5.41 -9.21 -11.65
N ILE A 44 5.26 -8.17 -12.50
CA ILE A 44 5.88 -6.86 -12.26
C ILE A 44 5.26 -6.19 -11.03
N PHE A 45 3.95 -6.32 -10.83
CA PHE A 45 3.24 -5.86 -9.65
C PHE A 45 3.75 -6.57 -8.38
N SER A 46 3.87 -7.90 -8.40
CA SER A 46 4.39 -8.69 -7.28
C SER A 46 5.86 -8.38 -6.99
N LEU A 47 6.67 -8.20 -8.02
CA LEU A 47 8.06 -7.76 -7.88
C LEU A 47 8.15 -6.37 -7.24
N GLY A 48 7.26 -5.46 -7.60
CA GLY A 48 7.14 -4.16 -6.96
C GLY A 48 6.91 -4.29 -5.45
N PHE A 49 5.99 -5.16 -5.02
CA PHE A 49 5.74 -5.42 -3.60
C PHE A 49 6.94 -6.07 -2.90
N LEU A 50 7.62 -7.01 -3.54
CA LEU A 50 8.84 -7.61 -3.00
C LEU A 50 9.92 -6.56 -2.75
N ILE A 51 10.17 -5.69 -3.73
CA ILE A 51 11.20 -4.63 -3.62
C ILE A 51 10.77 -3.58 -2.58
N ILE A 52 9.48 -3.24 -2.49
CA ILE A 52 8.96 -2.38 -1.42
C ILE A 52 9.21 -3.03 -0.06
N GLY A 53 8.94 -4.32 0.09
CA GLY A 53 9.22 -5.06 1.32
C GLY A 53 10.68 -4.97 1.74
N LEU A 54 11.63 -5.14 0.80
CA LEU A 54 13.07 -4.96 1.05
C LEU A 54 13.37 -3.57 1.65
N GLY A 55 12.82 -2.51 1.06
CA GLY A 55 13.08 -1.13 1.50
C GLY A 55 12.39 -0.75 2.79
N LEU A 56 11.18 -1.24 3.04
CA LEU A 56 10.39 -0.88 4.22
C LEU A 56 10.73 -1.68 5.47
N ALA A 57 11.39 -2.84 5.36
CA ALA A 57 11.75 -3.66 6.51
C ALA A 57 12.55 -2.87 7.56
N SER A 58 13.57 -2.16 7.13
CA SER A 58 14.42 -1.37 8.02
C SER A 58 13.72 -0.14 8.61
N LEU A 59 12.75 0.45 7.90
CA LEU A 59 11.93 1.54 8.45
C LEU A 59 11.03 1.08 9.60
N ASN A 60 10.65 -0.19 9.64
CA ASN A 60 9.79 -0.74 10.68
C ASN A 60 10.60 -1.40 11.79
N GLU A 61 11.69 -2.08 11.48
CA GLU A 61 12.43 -2.93 12.44
C GLU A 61 13.70 -2.25 12.97
N ASP A 62 14.45 -1.55 12.10
CA ASP A 62 15.77 -1.02 12.45
C ASP A 62 15.76 0.46 12.89
N TYR A 63 14.65 1.18 12.76
CA TYR A 63 14.59 2.62 13.04
C TYR A 63 14.94 2.95 14.49
N ALA A 64 14.43 2.18 15.43
CA ALA A 64 14.67 2.43 16.85
C ALA A 64 16.15 2.22 17.22
N ALA A 65 16.76 1.12 16.74
CA ALA A 65 18.17 0.84 16.94
C ALA A 65 19.07 1.88 16.26
N PHE A 66 18.67 2.44 15.14
CA PHE A 66 19.38 3.54 14.50
C PHE A 66 19.24 4.84 15.31
N LEU A 67 18.03 5.22 15.71
CA LEU A 67 17.77 6.46 16.43
C LEU A 67 18.46 6.47 17.81
N ASP A 68 18.56 5.32 18.47
CA ASP A 68 19.29 5.17 19.74
C ASP A 68 20.78 5.54 19.62
N THR A 69 21.37 5.39 18.44
CA THR A 69 22.73 5.88 18.17
C THR A 69 22.85 7.40 18.06
N LYS A 70 21.74 8.12 18.01
CA LYS A 70 21.67 9.57 17.74
C LYS A 70 20.91 10.36 18.79
N LEU A 71 19.99 9.74 19.51
CA LEU A 71 19.05 10.39 20.42
C LEU A 71 18.98 9.62 21.75
N SER A 72 18.43 10.26 22.79
CA SER A 72 18.12 9.59 24.05
C SER A 72 17.01 8.54 23.88
N LEU A 73 17.02 7.52 24.72
CA LEU A 73 15.98 6.47 24.73
C LEU A 73 14.56 7.05 24.90
N THR A 74 14.41 8.13 25.68
CA THR A 74 13.14 8.85 25.84
C THR A 74 12.66 9.47 24.54
N ASP A 75 13.56 10.08 23.74
CA ASP A 75 13.22 10.67 22.45
C ASP A 75 12.89 9.59 21.43
N VAL A 76 13.60 8.46 21.42
CA VAL A 76 13.28 7.31 20.56
C VAL A 76 11.88 6.76 20.88
N GLY A 77 11.55 6.63 22.17
CA GLY A 77 10.21 6.21 22.62
C GLY A 77 9.10 7.18 22.17
N LEU A 78 9.35 8.50 22.24
CA LEU A 78 8.43 9.52 21.74
C LEU A 78 8.21 9.38 20.24
N ILE A 79 9.29 9.22 19.45
CA ILE A 79 9.22 9.05 18.00
C ILE A 79 8.44 7.78 17.64
N GLY A 80 8.66 6.65 18.35
CA GLY A 80 7.91 5.42 18.19
C GLY A 80 6.41 5.59 18.49
N SER A 81 6.07 6.36 19.54
CA SER A 81 4.68 6.68 19.87
C SER A 81 4.02 7.52 18.77
N MET A 82 4.72 8.52 18.23
CA MET A 82 4.23 9.34 17.11
C MET A 82 4.06 8.50 15.83
N TYR A 83 4.93 7.52 15.59
CA TYR A 83 4.76 6.56 14.51
C TYR A 83 3.45 5.76 14.65
N GLY A 84 3.17 5.25 15.86
CA GLY A 84 1.91 4.55 16.15
C GLY A 84 0.67 5.40 15.85
N VAL A 85 0.66 6.67 16.30
CA VAL A 85 -0.42 7.63 15.99
C VAL A 85 -0.51 7.87 14.47
N GLY A 86 0.63 8.06 13.81
CA GLY A 86 0.71 8.20 12.36
C GLY A 86 0.10 7.00 11.62
N CYS A 87 0.35 5.77 12.10
CA CYS A 87 -0.21 4.54 11.54
C CYS A 87 -1.75 4.49 11.66
N LEU A 88 -2.31 4.91 12.79
CA LEU A 88 -3.77 4.99 12.95
C LEU A 88 -4.38 5.96 11.93
N ILE A 89 -3.84 7.17 11.83
CA ILE A 89 -4.31 8.19 10.88
C ILE A 89 -4.10 7.69 9.44
N GLY A 90 -2.95 7.11 9.15
CA GLY A 90 -2.59 6.60 7.83
C GLY A 90 -3.54 5.50 7.35
N ASN A 91 -3.89 4.53 8.18
CA ASN A 91 -4.82 3.46 7.80
C ASN A 91 -6.23 3.99 7.54
N VAL A 92 -6.74 4.90 8.37
CA VAL A 92 -8.06 5.51 8.16
C VAL A 92 -8.07 6.37 6.89
N SER A 93 -7.08 7.23 6.74
CA SER A 93 -6.97 8.10 5.55
C SER A 93 -6.70 7.32 4.27
N GLY A 94 -6.03 6.17 4.36
CA GLY A 94 -5.73 5.30 3.22
C GLY A 94 -6.99 4.83 2.48
N GLY A 95 -8.03 4.42 3.21
CA GLY A 95 -9.33 4.09 2.61
C GLY A 95 -9.91 5.26 1.82
N ILE A 96 -9.93 6.45 2.42
CA ILE A 96 -10.42 7.69 1.78
C ILE A 96 -9.59 8.03 0.52
N LEU A 97 -8.27 7.85 0.59
CA LEU A 97 -7.38 8.09 -0.55
C LEU A 97 -7.68 7.15 -1.71
N PHE A 98 -7.89 5.85 -1.44
CA PHE A 98 -8.26 4.88 -2.47
C PHE A 98 -9.60 5.21 -3.12
N ASP A 99 -10.60 5.59 -2.31
CA ASP A 99 -11.95 5.90 -2.81
C ASP A 99 -11.97 7.20 -3.64
N LYS A 100 -11.28 8.25 -3.19
CA LYS A 100 -11.30 9.56 -3.88
C LYS A 100 -10.36 9.65 -5.07
N PHE A 101 -9.14 9.13 -4.95
CA PHE A 101 -8.08 9.34 -5.94
C PHE A 101 -7.73 8.08 -6.74
N GLY A 102 -8.23 6.92 -6.29
CA GLY A 102 -7.97 5.63 -6.91
C GLY A 102 -6.56 5.10 -6.62
N THR A 103 -6.36 3.82 -6.94
CA THR A 103 -5.19 3.04 -6.55
C THR A 103 -3.85 3.63 -6.97
N ALA A 104 -3.72 4.07 -8.23
CA ALA A 104 -2.43 4.56 -8.74
C ALA A 104 -1.95 5.83 -7.99
N LYS A 105 -2.84 6.81 -7.80
CA LYS A 105 -2.49 8.07 -7.13
C LYS A 105 -2.23 7.85 -5.64
N SER A 106 -3.01 6.98 -4.99
CA SER A 106 -2.82 6.65 -3.58
C SER A 106 -1.48 5.94 -3.34
N MET A 107 -1.06 5.04 -4.23
CA MET A 107 0.25 4.40 -4.15
C MET A 107 1.40 5.39 -4.45
N THR A 108 1.22 6.32 -5.38
CA THR A 108 2.20 7.40 -5.61
C THR A 108 2.36 8.26 -4.37
N TYR A 109 1.26 8.66 -3.73
CA TYR A 109 1.30 9.40 -2.47
C TYR A 109 2.08 8.64 -1.39
N ALA A 110 1.78 7.34 -1.19
CA ALA A 110 2.48 6.51 -0.20
C ALA A 110 3.98 6.43 -0.51
N GLY A 111 4.36 6.23 -1.76
CA GLY A 111 5.76 6.21 -2.19
C GLY A 111 6.48 7.53 -1.88
N CYS A 112 5.86 8.68 -2.16
CA CYS A 112 6.41 9.99 -1.81
C CYS A 112 6.60 10.16 -0.30
N MET A 113 5.62 9.73 0.51
CA MET A 113 5.71 9.80 1.97
C MET A 113 6.86 8.92 2.51
N TYR A 114 7.04 7.71 1.98
CA TYR A 114 8.18 6.87 2.38
C TYR A 114 9.53 7.44 1.95
N VAL A 115 9.63 8.03 0.77
CA VAL A 115 10.88 8.70 0.34
C VAL A 115 11.20 9.86 1.27
N LEU A 116 10.22 10.68 1.65
CA LEU A 116 10.40 11.75 2.64
C LEU A 116 10.80 11.20 4.01
N SER A 117 10.19 10.11 4.43
CA SER A 117 10.51 9.43 5.68
C SER A 117 11.98 8.98 5.71
N ILE A 118 12.45 8.28 4.66
CA ILE A 118 13.84 7.84 4.57
C ILE A 118 14.80 9.03 4.45
N ALA A 119 14.42 10.09 3.74
CA ALA A 119 15.22 11.32 3.66
C ALA A 119 15.43 11.94 5.04
N MET A 120 14.41 11.91 5.93
CA MET A 120 14.58 12.35 7.32
C MET A 120 15.57 11.45 8.09
N MET A 121 15.54 10.13 7.88
CA MET A 121 16.52 9.23 8.49
C MET A 121 17.95 9.45 7.99
N ILE A 122 18.12 9.70 6.69
CA ILE A 122 19.42 10.10 6.13
C ILE A 122 19.88 11.41 6.76
N PHE A 123 18.99 12.38 6.88
CA PHE A 123 19.31 13.66 7.52
C PHE A 123 19.74 13.50 8.98
N VAL A 124 19.01 12.69 9.76
CA VAL A 124 19.41 12.35 11.16
C VAL A 124 20.79 11.68 11.19
N SER A 125 21.10 10.80 10.22
CA SER A 125 22.40 10.11 10.20
C SER A 125 23.59 11.04 10.09
N LEU A 126 23.41 12.22 9.49
CA LEU A 126 24.44 13.26 9.29
C LEU A 126 24.58 14.18 10.50
N GLN A 127 23.69 14.14 11.48
CA GLN A 127 23.71 15.01 12.65
C GLN A 127 24.54 14.43 13.81
N PRO A 128 25.11 15.28 14.70
CA PRO A 128 25.74 14.81 15.93
C PRO A 128 24.73 14.23 16.92
N TYR A 129 25.21 13.43 17.86
CA TYR A 129 24.39 12.87 18.94
C TYR A 129 23.72 13.97 19.78
N GLY A 130 22.45 13.75 20.17
CA GLY A 130 21.68 14.66 21.03
C GLY A 130 21.22 15.96 20.36
N SER A 131 21.37 16.08 19.01
CA SER A 131 20.93 17.25 18.29
C SER A 131 19.41 17.42 18.36
N HIS A 132 18.95 18.61 18.72
CA HIS A 132 17.52 18.96 18.70
C HIS A 132 16.91 18.80 17.29
N VAL A 133 17.72 19.07 16.25
CA VAL A 133 17.31 18.90 14.86
C VAL A 133 17.06 17.43 14.52
N SER A 134 17.87 16.51 15.07
CA SER A 134 17.66 15.05 14.92
C SER A 134 16.34 14.59 15.54
N LYS A 135 15.94 15.15 16.68
CA LYS A 135 14.65 14.86 17.31
C LYS A 135 13.49 15.30 16.42
N VAL A 136 13.53 16.54 15.89
CA VAL A 136 12.49 17.05 15.00
C VAL A 136 12.41 16.23 13.70
N ALA A 137 13.55 15.88 13.11
CA ALA A 137 13.59 15.03 11.92
C ALA A 137 13.08 13.61 12.18
N GLY A 138 13.38 13.04 13.36
CA GLY A 138 12.84 11.75 13.79
C GLY A 138 11.31 11.77 13.94
N ILE A 139 10.73 12.85 14.49
CA ILE A 139 9.29 13.04 14.55
C ILE A 139 8.70 13.17 13.13
N ALA A 140 9.33 13.94 12.25
CA ALA A 140 8.89 14.07 10.87
C ALA A 140 8.93 12.72 10.13
N TYR A 141 10.00 11.92 10.33
CA TYR A 141 10.08 10.54 9.86
C TYR A 141 8.84 9.74 10.27
N SER A 142 8.52 9.74 11.56
CA SER A 142 7.43 8.92 12.10
C SER A 142 6.06 9.30 11.54
N ILE A 143 5.82 10.61 11.33
CA ILE A 143 4.60 11.12 10.72
C ILE A 143 4.51 10.67 9.25
N PHE A 144 5.54 10.90 8.45
CA PHE A 144 5.54 10.52 7.02
C PHE A 144 5.42 9.01 6.84
N CYS A 145 6.17 8.23 7.63
CA CYS A 145 6.12 6.77 7.59
C CYS A 145 4.74 6.25 7.98
N GLY A 146 4.18 6.76 9.09
CA GLY A 146 2.85 6.36 9.56
C GLY A 146 1.73 6.70 8.57
N LEU A 147 1.75 7.88 7.96
CA LEU A 147 0.76 8.28 6.95
C LEU A 147 0.79 7.41 5.68
N ALA A 148 1.87 6.69 5.42
CA ALA A 148 2.01 5.82 4.25
C ALA A 148 1.72 4.35 4.54
N VAL A 149 1.55 3.97 5.80
CA VAL A 149 1.44 2.57 6.26
C VAL A 149 0.30 1.79 5.59
N PHE A 150 -0.78 2.48 5.22
CA PHE A 150 -1.91 1.87 4.53
C PHE A 150 -1.51 1.14 3.24
N SER A 151 -0.43 1.53 2.60
CA SER A 151 0.00 0.97 1.31
C SER A 151 0.34 -0.51 1.36
N TYR A 152 0.86 -1.01 2.50
CA TYR A 152 1.16 -2.42 2.68
C TYR A 152 0.25 -3.11 3.70
N MET A 153 -0.43 -2.39 4.58
CA MET A 153 -1.39 -2.99 5.52
C MET A 153 -2.76 -3.25 4.87
N SER A 154 -3.49 -2.21 4.51
CA SER A 154 -4.82 -2.32 3.90
C SER A 154 -4.79 -2.29 2.37
N GLY A 155 -3.77 -1.66 1.79
CA GLY A 155 -3.61 -1.48 0.35
C GLY A 155 -3.66 -2.75 -0.49
N PRO A 156 -2.97 -3.86 -0.11
CA PRO A 156 -3.04 -5.10 -0.86
C PRO A 156 -4.46 -5.64 -1.02
N ALA A 157 -5.31 -5.54 0.00
CA ALA A 157 -6.70 -5.98 -0.07
C ALA A 157 -7.54 -5.11 -1.01
N PHE A 158 -7.38 -3.78 -0.95
CA PHE A 158 -8.00 -2.85 -1.89
C PHE A 158 -7.56 -3.10 -3.33
N MET A 159 -6.25 -3.25 -3.54
CA MET A 159 -5.69 -3.48 -4.86
C MET A 159 -6.09 -4.83 -5.44
N ALA A 160 -6.15 -5.88 -4.63
CA ALA A 160 -6.61 -7.19 -5.08
C ALA A 160 -8.04 -7.11 -5.65
N LYS A 161 -8.95 -6.44 -4.92
CA LYS A 161 -10.33 -6.23 -5.38
C LYS A 161 -10.41 -5.29 -6.59
N ASP A 162 -9.76 -4.13 -6.53
CA ASP A 162 -9.86 -3.07 -7.53
C ASP A 162 -9.21 -3.45 -8.88
N LEU A 163 -8.12 -4.22 -8.85
CA LEU A 163 -7.37 -4.59 -10.05
C LEU A 163 -7.82 -5.93 -10.65
N PHE A 164 -8.11 -6.92 -9.81
CA PHE A 164 -8.34 -8.29 -10.24
C PHE A 164 -9.79 -8.74 -10.06
N GLY A 165 -10.61 -7.96 -9.33
CA GLY A 165 -12.00 -8.27 -9.04
C GLY A 165 -12.20 -9.15 -7.80
N ALA A 166 -13.48 -9.45 -7.50
CA ALA A 166 -13.84 -10.13 -6.26
C ALA A 166 -13.72 -11.67 -6.33
N LYS A 167 -13.65 -12.26 -7.53
CA LYS A 167 -13.77 -13.71 -7.74
C LYS A 167 -12.78 -14.54 -6.92
N ASP A 168 -11.49 -14.22 -7.02
CA ASP A 168 -10.40 -14.91 -6.32
C ASP A 168 -9.57 -13.92 -5.49
N GLN A 169 -10.23 -12.90 -4.90
CA GLN A 169 -9.56 -11.81 -4.16
C GLN A 169 -8.62 -12.32 -3.08
N GLY A 170 -9.04 -13.33 -2.31
CA GLY A 170 -8.22 -13.92 -1.23
C GLY A 170 -6.93 -14.56 -1.76
N VAL A 171 -7.01 -15.23 -2.91
CA VAL A 171 -5.84 -15.85 -3.55
C VAL A 171 -4.87 -14.77 -4.03
N MET A 172 -5.40 -13.69 -4.62
CA MET A 172 -4.57 -12.56 -5.07
C MET A 172 -3.90 -11.86 -3.90
N LEU A 173 -4.64 -11.64 -2.81
CA LEU A 173 -4.10 -11.08 -1.58
C LEU A 173 -2.97 -11.94 -1.02
N GLY A 174 -3.14 -13.28 -1.05
CA GLY A 174 -2.11 -14.23 -0.62
C GLY A 174 -0.82 -14.13 -1.44
N TYR A 175 -0.91 -14.08 -2.76
CA TYR A 175 0.28 -13.93 -3.63
C TYR A 175 1.01 -12.61 -3.43
N VAL A 176 0.26 -11.52 -3.33
CA VAL A 176 0.85 -10.18 -3.11
C VAL A 176 1.47 -10.08 -1.72
N GLY A 177 0.77 -10.58 -0.69
CA GLY A 177 1.26 -10.63 0.67
C GLY A 177 2.52 -11.48 0.80
N LEU A 178 2.57 -12.63 0.11
CA LEU A 178 3.77 -13.48 0.08
C LEU A 178 4.96 -12.76 -0.55
N ALA A 179 4.77 -12.08 -1.68
CA ALA A 179 5.84 -11.33 -2.33
C ALA A 179 6.39 -10.23 -1.41
N TYR A 180 5.52 -9.46 -0.76
CA TYR A 180 5.90 -8.46 0.24
C TYR A 180 6.64 -9.08 1.43
N ALA A 181 6.11 -10.17 2.00
CA ALA A 181 6.70 -10.83 3.16
C ALA A 181 8.11 -11.38 2.89
N ILE A 182 8.34 -11.95 1.70
CA ILE A 182 9.69 -12.40 1.29
C ILE A 182 10.65 -11.19 1.23
N GLY A 183 10.23 -10.09 0.61
CA GLY A 183 11.02 -8.87 0.57
C GLY A 183 11.33 -8.33 1.96
N PHE A 184 10.31 -8.27 2.81
CA PHE A 184 10.44 -7.80 4.20
C PHE A 184 11.39 -8.67 5.03
N ALA A 185 11.27 -10.00 4.93
CA ALA A 185 12.15 -10.94 5.64
C ALA A 185 13.63 -10.82 5.25
N ILE A 186 13.91 -10.44 4.00
CA ILE A 186 15.28 -10.24 3.50
C ILE A 186 15.79 -8.82 3.82
N GLY A 187 14.89 -7.84 3.87
CA GLY A 187 15.24 -6.42 3.95
C GLY A 187 15.98 -6.03 5.21
N ALA A 188 15.52 -6.45 6.40
CA ALA A 188 16.18 -6.13 7.67
C ALA A 188 17.58 -6.74 7.79
N PRO A 189 17.81 -8.04 7.51
CA PRO A 189 19.16 -8.59 7.44
C PRO A 189 20.06 -7.88 6.41
N LEU A 190 19.51 -7.52 5.25
CA LEU A 190 20.26 -6.80 4.22
C LEU A 190 20.71 -5.42 4.71
N PHE A 191 19.83 -4.68 5.37
CA PHE A 191 20.18 -3.41 6.01
C PHE A 191 21.29 -3.60 7.03
N GLY A 192 21.18 -4.63 7.88
CA GLY A 192 22.20 -4.99 8.88
C GLY A 192 23.58 -5.26 8.26
N ILE A 193 23.63 -6.00 7.15
CA ILE A 193 24.87 -6.29 6.42
C ILE A 193 25.47 -5.00 5.82
N ILE A 194 24.65 -4.14 5.20
CA ILE A 194 25.14 -2.90 4.58
C ILE A 194 25.66 -1.95 5.65
N LYS A 195 24.92 -1.75 6.74
CA LYS A 195 25.38 -0.88 7.84
C LYS A 195 26.67 -1.37 8.48
N GLY A 196 26.84 -2.69 8.61
CA GLY A 196 28.03 -3.29 9.21
C GLY A 196 29.27 -3.18 8.32
N LYS A 197 29.10 -3.18 6.99
CA LYS A 197 30.22 -3.06 6.04
C LYS A 197 30.55 -1.60 5.65
N ALA A 198 29.59 -0.69 5.75
CA ALA A 198 29.75 0.69 5.34
C ALA A 198 29.32 1.65 6.47
N SER A 199 28.05 2.05 6.50
CA SER A 199 27.48 2.93 7.51
C SER A 199 25.95 2.91 7.48
N PHE A 200 25.31 3.45 8.53
CA PHE A 200 23.87 3.68 8.53
C PHE A 200 23.40 4.57 7.37
N THR A 201 24.16 5.62 7.09
CA THR A 201 23.82 6.56 5.99
C THR A 201 23.77 5.85 4.65
N VAL A 202 24.76 5.01 4.35
CA VAL A 202 24.81 4.23 3.10
C VAL A 202 23.65 3.23 3.07
N ALA A 203 23.36 2.56 4.18
CA ALA A 203 22.22 1.63 4.27
C ALA A 203 20.89 2.33 3.96
N TRP A 204 20.65 3.53 4.51
CA TRP A 204 19.44 4.31 4.22
C TRP A 204 19.32 4.71 2.75
N TYR A 205 20.42 5.06 2.06
CA TYR A 205 20.40 5.33 0.63
C TYR A 205 19.98 4.11 -0.19
N PHE A 206 20.47 2.91 0.17
CA PHE A 206 20.05 1.68 -0.50
C PHE A 206 18.57 1.40 -0.29
N MET A 207 18.06 1.57 0.94
CA MET A 207 16.63 1.39 1.23
C MET A 207 15.77 2.39 0.47
N MET A 208 16.21 3.64 0.36
CA MET A 208 15.52 4.65 -0.44
C MET A 208 15.45 4.26 -1.92
N ALA A 209 16.53 3.74 -2.49
CA ALA A 209 16.55 3.24 -3.86
C ALA A 209 15.55 2.10 -4.06
N PHE A 210 15.48 1.12 -3.14
CA PHE A 210 14.50 0.03 -3.20
C PHE A 210 13.06 0.56 -3.13
N VAL A 211 12.77 1.48 -2.23
CA VAL A 211 11.44 2.08 -2.10
C VAL A 211 11.05 2.81 -3.39
N ILE A 212 11.91 3.64 -3.95
CA ILE A 212 11.65 4.35 -5.22
C ILE A 212 11.38 3.36 -6.35
N VAL A 213 12.27 2.40 -6.57
CA VAL A 213 12.13 1.40 -7.63
C VAL A 213 10.87 0.57 -7.44
N GLY A 214 10.62 0.10 -6.23
CA GLY A 214 9.45 -0.71 -5.91
C GLY A 214 8.13 0.02 -6.16
N PHE A 215 7.98 1.27 -5.70
CA PHE A 215 6.77 2.05 -5.94
C PHE A 215 6.60 2.46 -7.40
N VAL A 216 7.68 2.75 -8.12
CA VAL A 216 7.62 3.02 -9.57
C VAL A 216 7.11 1.79 -10.34
N LEU A 217 7.65 0.61 -10.07
CA LEU A 217 7.19 -0.64 -10.68
C LEU A 217 5.73 -0.94 -10.33
N LEU A 218 5.36 -0.73 -9.06
CA LEU A 218 3.99 -0.92 -8.59
C LEU A 218 3.02 0.02 -9.32
N VAL A 219 3.28 1.32 -9.38
CA VAL A 219 2.41 2.30 -10.02
C VAL A 219 2.27 2.04 -11.52
N ILE A 220 3.38 1.73 -12.21
CA ILE A 220 3.34 1.39 -13.63
C ILE A 220 2.47 0.14 -13.86
N SER A 221 2.66 -0.91 -13.06
CA SER A 221 1.87 -2.14 -13.20
C SER A 221 0.38 -1.91 -12.91
N VAL A 222 0.03 -1.13 -11.90
CA VAL A 222 -1.36 -0.74 -11.58
C VAL A 222 -2.01 -0.04 -12.78
N ILE A 223 -1.33 0.94 -13.38
CA ILE A 223 -1.85 1.67 -14.55
C ILE A 223 -2.08 0.71 -15.72
N ARG A 224 -1.15 -0.21 -15.98
CA ARG A 224 -1.24 -1.17 -17.08
C ARG A 224 -2.33 -2.22 -16.83
N ILE A 225 -2.45 -2.75 -15.63
CA ILE A 225 -3.52 -3.71 -15.27
C ILE A 225 -4.89 -3.04 -15.40
N LYS A 226 -5.07 -1.81 -14.92
CA LYS A 226 -6.33 -1.07 -15.10
C LYS A 226 -6.69 -0.82 -16.58
N LYS A 227 -5.69 -0.58 -17.43
CA LYS A 227 -5.93 -0.47 -18.88
C LYS A 227 -6.43 -1.79 -19.46
N ILE A 228 -5.82 -2.92 -19.09
CA ILE A 228 -6.26 -4.27 -19.52
C ILE A 228 -7.67 -4.56 -19.02
N GLN A 229 -7.97 -4.24 -17.76
CA GLN A 229 -9.28 -4.42 -17.15
C GLN A 229 -10.37 -3.67 -17.91
N ARG A 230 -10.13 -2.39 -18.26
CA ARG A 230 -11.09 -1.59 -19.04
C ARG A 230 -11.37 -2.19 -20.40
N VAL A 231 -10.36 -2.65 -21.13
CA VAL A 231 -10.51 -3.29 -22.44
C VAL A 231 -11.28 -4.60 -22.31
N TYR A 232 -11.00 -5.39 -21.27
CA TYR A 232 -11.70 -6.65 -21.01
C TYR A 232 -13.20 -6.42 -20.74
N ILE A 233 -13.54 -5.45 -19.90
CA ILE A 233 -14.93 -5.09 -19.57
C ILE A 233 -15.67 -4.62 -20.82
N ALA A 234 -15.10 -3.71 -21.61
CA ALA A 234 -15.72 -3.19 -22.83
C ALA A 234 -16.01 -4.31 -23.84
N LYS A 235 -15.08 -5.26 -24.01
CA LYS A 235 -15.28 -6.39 -24.94
C LYS A 235 -16.42 -7.32 -24.50
N HIS A 236 -16.56 -7.59 -23.21
CA HIS A 236 -17.64 -8.44 -22.70
C HIS A 236 -19.01 -7.75 -22.70
N GLN A 237 -19.06 -6.43 -22.56
CA GLN A 237 -20.30 -5.67 -22.70
C GLN A 237 -20.82 -5.70 -24.13
N ASN A 238 -19.94 -5.54 -25.12
CA ASN A 238 -20.34 -5.60 -26.56
C ASN A 238 -20.84 -6.99 -26.92
N GLN A 239 -20.20 -8.07 -26.50
CA GLN A 239 -20.67 -9.44 -26.72
C GLN A 239 -22.05 -9.72 -26.11
N LYS A 240 -22.35 -9.16 -24.93
CA LYS A 240 -23.66 -9.29 -24.29
C LYS A 240 -24.75 -8.48 -25.02
N ALA A 241 -24.38 -7.38 -25.64
CA ALA A 241 -25.33 -6.58 -26.45
C ALA A 241 -25.70 -7.32 -27.73
N GLU A 242 -24.72 -7.90 -28.45
CA GLU A 242 -24.96 -8.69 -29.67
C GLU A 242 -25.85 -9.92 -29.43
N VAL A 243 -25.65 -10.64 -28.30
CA VAL A 243 -26.50 -11.84 -27.95
C VAL A 243 -27.94 -11.47 -27.53
N LYS A 244 -28.23 -10.19 -27.23
CA LYS A 244 -29.59 -9.73 -26.89
C LYS A 244 -30.38 -9.22 -28.10
N GLU A 245 -29.71 -8.97 -29.22
CA GLU A 245 -30.33 -8.52 -30.46
C GLU A 245 -30.70 -9.70 -31.41
N ASP A 246 -30.15 -10.89 -31.16
CA ASP A 246 -30.54 -12.17 -31.80
C ASP A 246 -31.58 -12.91 -30.93
#